data_eac2749407cd59fd4c7e4ce04511c3d3
#
_entry.id   eac2749407cd59fd4c7e4ce04511c3d3
#
_cell.length_a   1.000
_cell.length_b   1.000
_cell.length_c   1.000
_cell.angle_alpha   90.00
_cell.angle_beta   90.00
_cell.angle_gamma   90.00
#
_symmetry.space_group_name_H-M   'P 1'
#
loop_
_entity.id
_entity.type
_entity.pdbx_description
1 polymer ?
#
loop_
_entity_poly.entity_id
_entity_poly.type
_entity_poly.pdbx_seq_one_letter_code
_entity_poly.pdbx_strand_id
1 'polypeptide(L)'
;CSTTPQRIQVTSKPIDKPELVLPDVDQVNMRRIEWVIINEENLEEKIAQLTAGGAPLAIFALTAQGYENLGLNFSDIRALVQQQQQIILAYDNYYKASTKALEDAELQRKAQEEAAAVEAAKSGLDLNPFD
;
A
#
# COMPACT_ATOMS: atom_id res chain seq x y z
N CYS A 1 54.97 5.74 27.60
CA CYS A 1 53.51 5.95 27.72
C CYS A 1 52.78 5.02 26.71
N SER A 2 52.38 3.87 27.17
CA SER A 2 51.57 2.96 26.34
C SER A 2 50.11 3.33 26.51
N THR A 3 49.57 4.00 25.52
CA THR A 3 48.13 4.20 25.39
C THR A 3 47.50 2.92 24.92
N THR A 4 46.80 2.21 25.82
CA THR A 4 45.99 1.05 25.46
C THR A 4 44.79 1.54 24.67
N PRO A 5 44.56 1.03 23.43
CA PRO A 5 43.39 1.43 22.67
C PRO A 5 42.13 0.95 23.40
N GLN A 6 41.25 1.90 23.72
CA GLN A 6 39.93 1.56 24.28
C GLN A 6 39.09 0.90 23.22
N ARG A 7 38.61 -0.31 23.49
CA ARG A 7 37.62 -0.97 22.68
C ARG A 7 36.27 -0.25 22.84
N ILE A 8 35.82 0.40 21.79
CA ILE A 8 34.45 0.92 21.73
C ILE A 8 33.51 -0.27 21.46
N GLN A 9 32.76 -0.66 22.47
CA GLN A 9 31.70 -1.62 22.28
C GLN A 9 30.48 -0.88 21.72
N VAL A 10 30.19 -1.09 20.45
CA VAL A 10 28.94 -0.63 19.83
C VAL A 10 27.90 -1.72 20.06
N THR A 11 27.05 -1.54 21.06
CA THR A 11 25.86 -2.37 21.22
C THR A 11 24.74 -1.80 20.38
N SER A 12 24.49 -2.42 19.23
CA SER A 12 23.27 -2.14 18.47
C SER A 12 22.12 -2.93 19.08
N LYS A 13 21.15 -2.25 19.71
CA LYS A 13 19.88 -2.87 20.06
C LYS A 13 19.05 -3.00 18.79
N PRO A 14 18.51 -4.19 18.47
CA PRO A 14 17.56 -4.31 17.38
C PRO A 14 16.34 -3.44 17.71
N ILE A 15 16.03 -2.50 16.82
CA ILE A 15 14.81 -1.73 16.91
C ILE A 15 13.69 -2.63 16.40
N ASP A 16 12.71 -2.95 17.26
CA ASP A 16 11.51 -3.63 16.83
C ASP A 16 10.76 -2.75 15.85
N LYS A 17 10.67 -3.21 14.61
CA LYS A 17 9.89 -2.56 13.58
C LYS A 17 8.41 -2.87 13.82
N PRO A 18 7.55 -1.88 14.02
CA PRO A 18 6.12 -2.15 14.18
C PRO A 18 5.57 -2.82 12.92
N GLU A 19 4.70 -3.79 13.11
CA GLU A 19 4.00 -4.45 12.02
C GLU A 19 3.12 -3.46 11.28
N LEU A 20 3.23 -3.41 9.94
CA LEU A 20 2.37 -2.58 9.12
C LEU A 20 1.03 -3.30 8.95
N VAL A 21 0.01 -2.79 9.62
CA VAL A 21 -1.37 -3.24 9.43
C VAL A 21 -2.05 -2.27 8.47
N LEU A 22 -2.32 -2.71 7.25
CA LEU A 22 -3.08 -1.95 6.29
C LEU A 22 -4.57 -2.22 6.51
N PRO A 23 -5.40 -1.19 6.69
CA PRO A 23 -6.84 -1.39 6.77
C PRO A 23 -7.39 -1.87 5.43
N ASP A 24 -8.36 -2.76 5.49
CA ASP A 24 -9.13 -3.12 4.31
C ASP A 24 -9.95 -1.93 3.83
N VAL A 25 -9.86 -1.66 2.54
CA VAL A 25 -10.65 -0.60 1.91
C VAL A 25 -11.86 -1.22 1.24
N ASP A 26 -13.04 -0.72 1.59
CA ASP A 26 -14.28 -1.15 0.97
C ASP A 26 -14.26 -0.92 -0.53
N GLN A 27 -14.84 -1.86 -1.26
CA GLN A 27 -15.02 -1.69 -2.71
C GLN A 27 -16.08 -0.64 -2.97
N VAL A 28 -15.76 0.31 -3.83
CA VAL A 28 -16.73 1.31 -4.28
C VAL A 28 -17.66 0.67 -5.30
N ASN A 29 -18.90 0.45 -4.91
CA ASN A 29 -19.96 0.03 -5.82
C ASN A 29 -20.59 1.27 -6.46
N MET A 30 -20.21 1.57 -7.69
CA MET A 30 -20.79 2.67 -8.42
C MET A 30 -22.22 2.35 -8.86
N ARG A 31 -23.12 3.27 -8.58
CA ARG A 31 -24.50 3.18 -9.04
C ARG A 31 -24.57 3.52 -10.52
N ARG A 32 -25.44 2.82 -11.24
CA ARG A 32 -25.69 3.12 -12.65
C ARG A 32 -26.38 4.46 -12.79
N ILE A 33 -25.86 5.31 -13.65
CA ILE A 33 -26.48 6.60 -14.02
C ILE A 33 -26.92 6.50 -15.46
N GLU A 34 -28.18 6.83 -15.72
CA GLU A 34 -28.72 6.92 -17.07
C GLU A 34 -28.85 8.42 -17.44
N TRP A 35 -28.19 8.79 -18.52
CA TRP A 35 -28.24 10.15 -19.03
C TRP A 35 -29.35 10.26 -20.05
N VAL A 36 -30.16 11.30 -19.92
CA VAL A 36 -31.19 11.64 -20.90
C VAL A 36 -30.78 12.96 -21.55
N ILE A 37 -30.58 12.93 -22.85
CA ILE A 37 -30.24 14.13 -23.61
C ILE A 37 -31.55 14.82 -24.03
N ILE A 38 -31.73 16.05 -23.60
CA ILE A 38 -32.87 16.87 -23.92
C ILE A 38 -32.39 18.03 -24.80
N ASN A 39 -33.01 18.19 -25.95
CA ASN A 39 -32.77 19.29 -26.88
C ASN A 39 -34.10 19.92 -27.31
N GLU A 40 -34.06 20.94 -28.15
CA GLU A 40 -35.26 21.64 -28.62
C GLU A 40 -36.23 20.70 -29.36
N GLU A 41 -35.72 19.72 -30.06
CA GLU A 41 -36.56 18.79 -30.88
C GLU A 41 -37.31 17.74 -30.03
N ASN A 42 -36.72 17.29 -28.92
CA ASN A 42 -37.28 16.21 -28.09
C ASN A 42 -37.81 16.68 -26.73
N LEU A 43 -37.79 17.95 -26.45
CA LEU A 43 -38.14 18.52 -25.13
C LEU A 43 -39.52 18.08 -24.67
N GLU A 44 -40.56 18.27 -25.55
CA GLU A 44 -41.94 17.96 -25.20
C GLU A 44 -42.16 16.47 -24.94
N GLU A 45 -41.58 15.61 -25.79
CA GLU A 45 -41.63 14.15 -25.64
C GLU A 45 -40.97 13.69 -24.37
N LYS A 46 -39.77 14.22 -24.03
CA LYS A 46 -39.06 13.86 -22.82
C LYS A 46 -39.77 14.32 -21.56
N ILE A 47 -40.36 15.52 -21.55
CA ILE A 47 -41.19 15.99 -20.44
C ILE A 47 -42.38 15.05 -20.24
N ALA A 48 -43.06 14.65 -21.30
CA ALA A 48 -44.17 13.71 -21.24
C ALA A 48 -43.75 12.33 -20.67
N GLN A 49 -42.60 11.83 -21.07
CA GLN A 49 -42.06 10.57 -20.52
C GLN A 49 -41.69 10.68 -19.05
N LEU A 50 -41.06 11.79 -18.62
CA LEU A 50 -40.65 11.99 -17.25
C LEU A 50 -41.83 12.24 -16.30
N THR A 51 -42.91 12.78 -16.79
CA THR A 51 -44.15 13.05 -16.02
C THR A 51 -45.23 11.97 -16.21
N ALA A 52 -44.94 10.89 -16.92
CA ALA A 52 -45.85 9.76 -17.10
C ALA A 52 -46.28 9.19 -15.74
N GLY A 53 -47.59 8.95 -15.59
CA GLY A 53 -48.14 8.48 -14.33
C GLY A 53 -48.32 9.54 -13.24
N GLY A 54 -48.24 10.84 -13.58
CA GLY A 54 -48.47 11.94 -12.63
C GLY A 54 -47.28 12.28 -11.75
N ALA A 55 -46.07 11.79 -12.07
CA ALA A 55 -44.87 12.15 -11.35
C ALA A 55 -44.53 13.65 -11.50
N PRO A 56 -44.11 14.34 -10.42
CA PRO A 56 -43.69 15.74 -10.51
C PRO A 56 -42.44 15.87 -11.38
N LEU A 57 -42.37 16.94 -12.19
CA LEU A 57 -41.23 17.22 -13.02
C LEU A 57 -40.08 17.78 -12.16
N ALA A 58 -38.98 17.06 -12.07
CA ALA A 58 -37.75 17.53 -11.49
C ALA A 58 -36.59 17.15 -12.43
N ILE A 59 -35.86 18.14 -12.88
CA ILE A 59 -34.71 17.95 -13.80
C ILE A 59 -33.49 18.63 -13.20
N PHE A 60 -32.42 17.86 -13.07
CA PHE A 60 -31.11 18.42 -12.76
C PHE A 60 -30.32 18.46 -14.07
N ALA A 61 -29.99 19.67 -14.54
CA ALA A 61 -29.46 19.86 -15.87
C ALA A 61 -28.01 20.38 -15.82
N LEU A 62 -27.26 19.95 -16.80
CA LEU A 62 -25.92 20.45 -17.09
C LEU A 62 -25.92 21.06 -18.50
N THR A 63 -25.14 22.09 -18.70
CA THR A 63 -24.79 22.56 -20.04
C THR A 63 -23.88 21.53 -20.72
N ALA A 64 -23.73 21.60 -22.05
CA ALA A 64 -22.78 20.76 -22.79
C ALA A 64 -21.36 20.91 -22.23
N GLN A 65 -20.93 22.13 -21.93
CA GLN A 65 -19.64 22.39 -21.31
C GLN A 65 -19.55 21.80 -19.88
N GLY A 66 -20.62 21.92 -19.09
CA GLY A 66 -20.69 21.34 -17.75
C GLY A 66 -20.61 19.83 -17.78
N TYR A 67 -21.24 19.18 -18.75
CA TYR A 67 -21.17 17.73 -18.93
C TYR A 67 -19.74 17.28 -19.29
N GLU A 68 -19.09 17.99 -20.20
CA GLU A 68 -17.68 17.73 -20.56
C GLU A 68 -16.75 17.88 -19.35
N ASN A 69 -16.90 18.97 -18.59
CA ASN A 69 -16.12 19.20 -17.38
C ASN A 69 -16.35 18.13 -16.33
N LEU A 70 -17.57 17.67 -16.16
CA LEU A 70 -17.88 16.57 -15.24
C LEU A 70 -17.13 15.28 -15.63
N GLY A 71 -17.13 14.95 -16.92
CA GLY A 71 -16.39 13.80 -17.45
C GLY A 71 -14.89 13.92 -17.21
N LEU A 72 -14.31 15.09 -17.46
CA LEU A 72 -12.89 15.36 -17.21
C LEU A 72 -12.56 15.28 -15.72
N ASN A 73 -13.40 15.83 -14.86
CA ASN A 73 -13.21 15.75 -13.40
C ASN A 73 -13.21 14.30 -12.91
N PHE A 74 -14.11 13.45 -13.40
CA PHE A 74 -14.11 12.03 -13.07
C PHE A 74 -12.86 11.32 -13.56
N SER A 75 -12.39 11.64 -14.75
CA SER A 75 -11.13 11.08 -15.26
C SER A 75 -9.93 11.49 -14.41
N ASP A 76 -9.87 12.72 -13.97
CA ASP A 76 -8.81 13.24 -13.11
C ASP A 76 -8.84 12.58 -11.72
N ILE A 77 -10.02 12.44 -11.12
CA ILE A 77 -10.19 11.74 -9.84
C ILE A 77 -9.76 10.27 -9.98
N ARG A 78 -10.16 9.60 -11.05
CA ARG A 78 -9.76 8.21 -11.31
C ARG A 78 -8.25 8.08 -11.44
N ALA A 79 -7.62 8.98 -12.18
CA ALA A 79 -6.17 9.00 -12.33
C ALA A 79 -5.47 9.21 -10.98
N LEU A 80 -5.97 10.14 -10.17
CA LEU A 80 -5.45 10.39 -8.82
C LEU A 80 -5.54 9.14 -7.93
N VAL A 81 -6.69 8.48 -7.92
CA VAL A 81 -6.88 7.24 -7.14
C VAL A 81 -5.91 6.15 -7.59
N GLN A 82 -5.72 5.98 -8.90
CA GLN A 82 -4.77 5.02 -9.44
C GLN A 82 -3.33 5.34 -9.03
N GLN A 83 -2.94 6.61 -9.05
CA GLN A 83 -1.62 7.05 -8.58
C GLN A 83 -1.43 6.77 -7.09
N GLN A 84 -2.43 7.06 -6.28
CA GLN A 84 -2.40 6.75 -4.83
C GLN A 84 -2.29 5.25 -4.56
N GLN A 85 -2.99 4.43 -5.31
CA GLN A 85 -2.89 2.96 -5.22
C GLN A 85 -1.47 2.47 -5.54
N GLN A 86 -0.82 3.05 -6.55
CA GLN A 86 0.57 2.71 -6.89
C GLN A 86 1.55 3.10 -5.79
N ILE A 87 1.34 4.24 -5.16
CA ILE A 87 2.14 4.69 -4.02
C ILE A 87 1.99 3.73 -2.83
N ILE A 88 0.75 3.36 -2.50
CA ILE A 88 0.45 2.41 -1.42
C ILE A 88 1.13 1.05 -1.70
N LEU A 89 1.03 0.57 -2.92
CA LEU A 89 1.67 -0.68 -3.34
C LEU A 89 3.20 -0.61 -3.22
N ALA A 90 3.80 0.51 -3.60
CA ALA A 90 5.24 0.71 -3.48
C ALA A 90 5.69 0.69 -2.01
N TYR A 91 4.96 1.33 -1.11
CA TYR A 91 5.23 1.28 0.33
C TYR A 91 5.04 -0.12 0.91
N ASP A 92 3.98 -0.82 0.54
CA ASP A 92 3.73 -2.20 0.98
C ASP A 92 4.87 -3.12 0.57
N ASN A 93 5.30 -3.05 -0.68
CA ASN A 93 6.43 -3.82 -1.19
C ASN A 93 7.75 -3.48 -0.48
N TYR A 94 7.98 -2.20 -0.20
CA TYR A 94 9.15 -1.76 0.55
C TYR A 94 9.16 -2.35 1.97
N TYR A 95 8.04 -2.31 2.68
CA TYR A 95 7.91 -2.88 4.01
C TYR A 95 8.10 -4.40 4.02
N LYS A 96 7.51 -5.11 3.08
CA LYS A 96 7.68 -6.57 2.93
C LYS A 96 9.13 -6.95 2.65
N ALA A 97 9.79 -6.24 1.73
CA ALA A 97 11.20 -6.47 1.42
C ALA A 97 12.11 -6.17 2.63
N SER A 98 11.84 -5.09 3.37
CA SER A 98 12.60 -4.74 4.58
C SER A 98 12.43 -5.79 5.68
N THR A 99 11.22 -6.29 5.89
CA THR A 99 10.93 -7.33 6.88
C THR A 99 11.66 -8.62 6.52
N LYS A 100 11.60 -9.03 5.26
CA LYS A 100 12.33 -10.20 4.77
C LYS A 100 13.84 -10.06 4.93
N ALA A 101 14.39 -8.90 4.61
CA ALA A 101 15.83 -8.66 4.76
C ALA A 101 16.27 -8.75 6.23
N LEU A 102 15.47 -8.25 7.17
CA LEU A 102 15.73 -8.37 8.61
C LEU A 102 15.65 -9.81 9.09
N GLU A 103 14.65 -10.57 8.65
CA GLU A 103 14.52 -12.00 8.98
C GLU A 103 15.70 -12.81 8.44
N ASP A 104 16.09 -12.59 7.19
CA ASP A 104 17.23 -13.26 6.57
C ASP A 104 18.54 -12.93 7.30
N ALA A 105 18.75 -11.67 7.69
CA ALA A 105 19.92 -11.26 8.47
C ALA A 105 19.95 -11.91 9.85
N GLU A 106 18.82 -12.05 10.51
CA GLU A 106 18.72 -12.71 11.80
C GLU A 106 18.99 -14.22 11.70
N LEU A 107 18.48 -14.87 10.67
CA LEU A 107 18.77 -16.29 10.40
C LEU A 107 20.26 -16.51 10.12
N GLN A 108 20.89 -15.65 9.34
CA GLN A 108 22.33 -15.72 9.09
C GLN A 108 23.15 -15.52 10.36
N ARG A 109 22.77 -14.58 11.19
CA ARG A 109 23.43 -14.36 12.50
C ARG A 109 23.33 -15.59 13.39
N LYS A 110 22.15 -16.18 13.51
CA LYS A 110 21.94 -17.42 14.28
C LYS A 110 22.78 -18.59 13.74
N ALA A 111 22.82 -18.76 12.43
CA ALA A 111 23.62 -19.79 11.78
C ALA A 111 25.12 -19.59 12.04
N GLN A 112 25.61 -18.37 12.01
CA GLN A 112 27.00 -18.05 12.33
C GLN A 112 27.33 -18.29 13.81
N GLU A 113 26.43 -17.96 14.73
CA GLU A 113 26.58 -18.24 16.16
C GLU A 113 26.61 -19.73 16.44
N GLU A 114 25.75 -20.53 15.81
CA GLU A 114 25.74 -21.98 15.93
C GLU A 114 27.02 -22.60 15.36
N ALA A 115 27.48 -22.15 14.18
CA ALA A 115 28.73 -22.62 13.57
C ALA A 115 29.94 -22.30 14.45
N ALA A 116 30.00 -21.09 15.04
CA ALA A 116 31.05 -20.68 15.96
C ALA A 116 31.03 -21.52 17.25
N ALA A 117 29.84 -21.83 17.78
CA ALA A 117 29.68 -22.70 18.97
C ALA A 117 30.14 -24.13 18.69
N VAL A 118 29.82 -24.70 17.52
CA VAL A 118 30.27 -26.03 17.11
C VAL A 118 31.79 -26.06 16.95
N GLU A 119 32.40 -25.06 16.39
CA GLU A 119 33.85 -24.98 16.21
C GLU A 119 34.58 -24.81 17.55
N ALA A 120 34.06 -24.02 18.45
CA ALA A 120 34.57 -23.88 19.81
C ALA A 120 34.46 -25.19 20.60
N ALA A 121 33.40 -25.97 20.43
CA ALA A 121 33.26 -27.30 21.05
C ALA A 121 34.25 -28.30 20.46
N LYS A 122 34.55 -28.27 19.18
CA LYS A 122 35.56 -29.11 18.55
C LYS A 122 36.98 -28.77 19.04
N SER A 123 37.32 -27.50 19.15
CA SER A 123 38.62 -27.05 19.65
C SER A 123 38.81 -27.41 21.14
N GLY A 124 37.74 -27.46 21.91
CA GLY A 124 37.76 -27.92 23.30
C GLY A 124 37.98 -29.41 23.46
N LEU A 125 37.63 -30.23 22.48
CA LEU A 125 37.83 -31.69 22.50
C LEU A 125 39.24 -32.08 22.05
N ASP A 126 39.95 -31.26 21.33
CA ASP A 126 41.33 -31.50 20.85
C ASP A 126 42.42 -31.13 21.87
N LEU A 127 42.03 -30.62 23.00
CA LEU A 127 42.94 -30.20 24.08
C LEU A 127 43.21 -31.25 25.15
N ASN A 128 43.14 -32.56 24.81
CA ASN A 128 43.56 -33.56 25.76
C ASN A 128 45.02 -33.97 25.50
N PRO A 129 46.00 -33.46 26.26
CA PRO A 129 47.41 -33.67 25.98
C PRO A 129 47.93 -35.04 26.46
N PHE A 130 47.04 -35.95 26.84
CA PHE A 130 47.43 -37.23 27.47
C PHE A 130 46.83 -38.48 26.79
N ASP A 131 46.57 -38.40 25.52
CA ASP A 131 46.31 -39.64 24.75
C ASP A 131 47.58 -40.22 24.19
#